data_30a6cf7ce8dddb62f0b0c1772d40c236
#
_entry.id   30a6cf7ce8dddb62f0b0c1772d40c236
#
_cell.length_a   1.000
_cell.length_b   1.000
_cell.length_c   1.000
_cell.angle_alpha   90.00
_cell.angle_beta   90.00
_cell.angle_gamma   90.00
#
_symmetry.space_group_name_H-M   'P 1'
#
loop_
_entity.id
_entity.type
_entity.pdbx_description
1 polymer ?
#
loop_
_entity_poly.entity_id
_entity_poly.type
_entity_poly.pdbx_seq_one_letter_code
_entity_poly.pdbx_strand_id
1 'polypeptide(L)'
;MSINIQRNQKKRVVIVGGGLGGLRLAEDLYGSGMQVVLIDKNNFHQFPPLIYQIASAGIDPSSISFPFRQIFRKRKDFYFRMAEARMVDTEKKILQTSIGKIDYDYLVLAAGATTNFFGNKNIEEWAIPMKTVPEAMGLRNALLSNFERALTCATEEERQELLNVVIVGGGATGVEIAGALAEMRRYVIPYDYPDMDSSLMHIYLIEAGDRLLAGLSQESSQKAYKFLKSMGVDIQFGKMVTDYRDHKVVMKDGTEIPTRTFLWVSGIRANAMPGIDESHLGRGFRFKVDEYNRIPGVEDVFAIGDQCLQTSDAAYPNGHPQVAQVAIQQAKNLAKNLKLINQGADSNALTAFHYKNLGSMATIGRNKAVVEIGKFRSQGFFAWVLWLVVHLRSILGVKNKMMVLLNWLWKYISYNDSIRMITYATKPREVEERMKREQTTHLGEDLME
;
A
#
# COMPACT_ATOMS: atom_id res chain seq x y z
N MET A 1 7.91 -31.28 -0.14
CA MET A 1 9.24 -30.83 -0.62
C MET A 1 9.78 -29.79 0.33
N SER A 2 11.09 -29.71 0.53
CA SER A 2 11.77 -28.63 1.29
C SER A 2 12.06 -27.46 0.36
N ILE A 3 12.10 -26.22 0.88
CA ILE A 3 12.48 -25.02 0.10
C ILE A 3 13.98 -24.93 -0.23
N ASN A 4 14.73 -26.00 -0.03
CA ASN A 4 16.15 -26.16 -0.34
C ASN A 4 17.05 -25.07 0.32
N ILE A 5 16.90 -24.92 1.64
CA ILE A 5 17.84 -24.19 2.50
C ILE A 5 18.34 -25.15 3.56
N GLN A 6 19.62 -25.51 3.45
CA GLN A 6 20.24 -26.42 4.44
C GLN A 6 20.22 -25.80 5.83
N ARG A 7 19.83 -26.60 6.82
CA ARG A 7 19.97 -26.24 8.21
C ARG A 7 21.46 -26.26 8.61
N ASN A 8 21.88 -25.23 9.29
CA ASN A 8 23.21 -25.20 9.92
C ASN A 8 23.03 -25.26 11.46
N GLN A 9 24.11 -25.16 12.21
CA GLN A 9 24.09 -25.21 13.68
C GLN A 9 23.47 -23.94 14.33
N LYS A 10 23.14 -22.91 13.53
CA LYS A 10 22.59 -21.64 14.02
C LYS A 10 21.08 -21.72 14.17
N LYS A 11 20.54 -20.99 15.13
CA LYS A 11 19.10 -20.79 15.24
C LYS A 11 18.57 -20.12 13.96
N ARG A 12 17.47 -20.65 13.43
CA ARG A 12 16.85 -20.15 12.19
C ARG A 12 15.69 -19.23 12.51
N VAL A 13 15.76 -17.99 12.01
CA VAL A 13 14.67 -17.04 12.03
C VAL A 13 14.04 -16.98 10.65
N VAL A 14 12.75 -17.34 10.55
CA VAL A 14 11.97 -17.22 9.32
C VAL A 14 11.10 -15.98 9.42
N ILE A 15 11.26 -15.06 8.49
CA ILE A 15 10.51 -13.80 8.41
C ILE A 15 9.56 -13.89 7.21
N VAL A 16 8.26 -13.77 7.47
CA VAL A 16 7.22 -13.76 6.43
C VAL A 16 6.82 -12.34 6.10
N GLY A 17 7.17 -11.89 4.91
CA GLY A 17 6.93 -10.54 4.41
C GLY A 17 8.15 -9.64 4.49
N GLY A 18 8.55 -9.10 3.32
CA GLY A 18 9.67 -8.16 3.15
C GLY A 18 9.21 -6.69 3.07
N GLY A 19 8.08 -6.36 3.70
CA GLY A 19 7.64 -4.98 3.88
C GLY A 19 8.58 -4.18 4.79
N LEU A 20 8.13 -2.98 5.22
CA LEU A 20 8.98 -2.07 6.03
C LEU A 20 9.48 -2.72 7.34
N GLY A 21 8.62 -3.48 8.03
CA GLY A 21 9.00 -4.19 9.25
C GLY A 21 9.92 -5.38 8.99
N GLY A 22 9.51 -6.29 8.10
CA GLY A 22 10.28 -7.51 7.83
C GLY A 22 11.65 -7.24 7.21
N LEU A 23 11.74 -6.29 6.26
CA LEU A 23 13.02 -5.85 5.71
C LEU A 23 13.93 -5.30 6.81
N ARG A 24 13.40 -4.40 7.66
CA ARG A 24 14.17 -3.80 8.74
C ARG A 24 14.67 -4.85 9.74
N LEU A 25 13.80 -5.81 10.10
CA LEU A 25 14.19 -6.92 10.97
C LEU A 25 15.31 -7.76 10.35
N ALA A 26 15.18 -8.12 9.07
CA ALA A 26 16.20 -8.89 8.35
C ALA A 26 17.54 -8.14 8.27
N GLU A 27 17.53 -6.82 8.12
CA GLU A 27 18.73 -5.98 8.16
C GLU A 27 19.37 -5.96 9.54
N ASP A 28 18.59 -5.76 10.60
CA ASP A 28 19.08 -5.65 11.96
C ASP A 28 19.53 -6.99 12.55
N LEU A 29 19.06 -8.12 12.01
CA LEU A 29 19.54 -9.46 12.38
C LEU A 29 20.83 -9.89 11.66
N TYR A 30 21.34 -9.10 10.73
CA TYR A 30 22.62 -9.38 10.09
C TYR A 30 23.74 -9.39 11.13
N GLY A 31 24.58 -10.43 11.08
CA GLY A 31 25.67 -10.61 12.05
C GLY A 31 25.25 -11.06 13.45
N SER A 32 23.99 -11.43 13.65
CA SER A 32 23.45 -11.90 14.95
C SER A 32 23.86 -13.33 15.34
N GLY A 33 24.55 -14.05 14.46
CA GLY A 33 24.83 -15.46 14.66
C GLY A 33 23.66 -16.40 14.33
N MET A 34 22.55 -15.86 13.82
CA MET A 34 21.39 -16.66 13.39
C MET A 34 21.36 -16.84 11.86
N GLN A 35 20.67 -17.90 11.41
CA GLN A 35 20.34 -18.09 10.00
C GLN A 35 19.02 -17.37 9.71
N VAL A 36 19.06 -16.32 8.90
CA VAL A 36 17.88 -15.51 8.58
C VAL A 36 17.32 -15.92 7.23
N VAL A 37 16.02 -16.25 7.18
CA VAL A 37 15.31 -16.60 5.96
C VAL A 37 14.15 -15.65 5.77
N LEU A 38 14.18 -14.87 4.69
CA LEU A 38 13.09 -13.98 4.29
C LEU A 38 12.24 -14.66 3.21
N ILE A 39 10.94 -14.77 3.47
CA ILE A 39 9.92 -15.26 2.54
C ILE A 39 9.03 -14.09 2.14
N ASP A 40 8.92 -13.82 0.84
CA ASP A 40 7.97 -12.83 0.32
C ASP A 40 7.41 -13.31 -1.04
N LYS A 41 6.16 -12.97 -1.32
CA LYS A 41 5.51 -13.29 -2.60
C LYS A 41 6.10 -12.50 -3.78
N ASN A 42 6.71 -11.35 -3.51
CA ASN A 42 7.43 -10.53 -4.49
C ASN A 42 8.94 -10.72 -4.32
N ASN A 43 9.71 -10.46 -5.36
CA ASN A 43 11.17 -10.49 -5.30
C ASN A 43 11.79 -9.13 -4.93
N PHE A 44 10.96 -8.15 -4.58
CA PHE A 44 11.38 -6.78 -4.28
C PHE A 44 10.62 -6.20 -3.08
N HIS A 45 11.30 -5.33 -2.36
CA HIS A 45 10.70 -4.40 -1.41
C HIS A 45 10.14 -3.20 -2.16
N GLN A 46 8.98 -2.71 -1.77
CA GLN A 46 8.39 -1.49 -2.29
C GLN A 46 8.31 -0.41 -1.21
N PHE A 47 8.35 0.86 -1.60
CA PHE A 47 8.21 1.99 -0.69
C PHE A 47 6.80 2.59 -0.76
N PRO A 48 5.85 2.16 0.09
CA PRO A 48 4.43 2.49 -0.01
C PRO A 48 4.11 3.98 -0.04
N PRO A 49 4.83 4.88 0.69
CA PRO A 49 4.47 6.29 0.71
C PRO A 49 4.51 7.01 -0.64
N LEU A 50 5.16 6.44 -1.66
CA LEU A 50 5.27 7.05 -2.99
C LEU A 50 4.49 6.29 -4.08
N ILE A 51 3.71 5.27 -3.73
CA ILE A 51 2.95 4.45 -4.69
C ILE A 51 1.95 5.29 -5.48
N TYR A 52 1.30 6.28 -4.86
CA TYR A 52 0.36 7.18 -5.55
C TYR A 52 1.01 7.96 -6.71
N GLN A 53 2.33 8.23 -6.65
CA GLN A 53 3.06 8.89 -7.75
C GLN A 53 3.26 7.98 -8.96
N ILE A 54 3.30 6.65 -8.78
CA ILE A 54 3.25 5.70 -9.90
C ILE A 54 1.89 5.76 -10.58
N ALA A 55 0.81 5.77 -9.79
CA ALA A 55 -0.56 5.82 -10.29
C ALA A 55 -0.86 7.09 -11.10
N SER A 56 -0.24 8.22 -10.73
CA SER A 56 -0.34 9.49 -11.45
C SER A 56 0.77 9.71 -12.50
N ALA A 57 1.50 8.66 -12.90
CA ALA A 57 2.61 8.70 -13.85
C ALA A 57 3.81 9.60 -13.44
N GLY A 58 3.89 10.01 -12.17
CA GLY A 58 4.88 10.96 -11.67
C GLY A 58 6.26 10.37 -11.39
N ILE A 59 6.39 9.06 -11.13
CA ILE A 59 7.66 8.36 -10.93
C ILE A 59 7.65 6.97 -11.55
N ASP A 60 8.85 6.50 -11.94
CA ASP A 60 9.03 5.14 -12.42
C ASP A 60 8.91 4.13 -11.27
N PRO A 61 8.19 2.99 -11.46
CA PRO A 61 8.07 1.93 -10.46
C PRO A 61 9.42 1.44 -9.92
N SER A 62 10.46 1.38 -10.75
CA SER A 62 11.80 0.94 -10.35
C SER A 62 12.49 1.91 -9.38
N SER A 63 12.05 3.17 -9.33
CA SER A 63 12.61 4.17 -8.41
C SER A 63 12.27 3.92 -6.95
N ILE A 64 11.17 3.18 -6.68
CA ILE A 64 10.70 2.85 -5.34
C ILE A 64 10.55 1.35 -5.09
N SER A 65 11.10 0.53 -5.97
CA SER A 65 11.12 -0.93 -5.87
C SER A 65 12.57 -1.42 -5.78
N PHE A 66 12.85 -2.28 -4.79
CA PHE A 66 14.22 -2.67 -4.44
C PHE A 66 14.32 -4.18 -4.37
N PRO A 67 14.98 -4.86 -5.34
CA PRO A 67 15.13 -6.31 -5.34
C PRO A 67 15.82 -6.82 -4.06
N PHE A 68 15.21 -7.78 -3.35
CA PHE A 68 15.77 -8.32 -2.11
C PHE A 68 17.16 -8.90 -2.30
N ARG A 69 17.41 -9.59 -3.43
CA ARG A 69 18.72 -10.16 -3.71
C ARG A 69 19.81 -9.10 -3.87
N GLN A 70 19.45 -7.88 -4.31
CA GLN A 70 20.37 -6.75 -4.39
C GLN A 70 20.62 -6.14 -2.99
N ILE A 71 19.57 -5.97 -2.16
CA ILE A 71 19.67 -5.44 -0.81
C ILE A 71 20.58 -6.32 0.05
N PHE A 72 20.40 -7.64 -0.02
CA PHE A 72 21.12 -8.61 0.80
C PHE A 72 22.32 -9.25 0.10
N ARG A 73 22.78 -8.64 -0.98
CA ARG A 73 23.96 -9.15 -1.72
C ARG A 73 25.17 -9.30 -0.79
N LYS A 74 25.86 -10.46 -0.89
CA LYS A 74 27.06 -10.80 -0.09
C LYS A 74 26.84 -10.94 1.42
N ARG A 75 25.59 -10.97 1.92
CA ARG A 75 25.32 -11.26 3.32
C ARG A 75 25.35 -12.77 3.56
N LYS A 76 26.27 -13.21 4.43
CA LYS A 76 26.36 -14.61 4.88
C LYS A 76 25.17 -14.93 5.80
N ASP A 77 24.72 -16.19 5.80
CA ASP A 77 23.61 -16.70 6.64
C ASP A 77 22.26 -16.01 6.40
N PHE A 78 22.11 -15.29 5.29
CA PHE A 78 20.88 -14.70 4.83
C PHE A 78 20.39 -15.41 3.57
N TYR A 79 19.13 -15.81 3.57
CA TYR A 79 18.47 -16.49 2.46
C TYR A 79 17.16 -15.79 2.11
N PHE A 80 16.92 -15.59 0.83
CA PHE A 80 15.64 -15.09 0.31
C PHE A 80 14.99 -16.19 -0.53
N ARG A 81 13.67 -16.38 -0.33
CA ARG A 81 12.84 -17.19 -1.23
C ARG A 81 11.59 -16.40 -1.62
N MET A 82 11.37 -16.28 -2.93
CA MET A 82 10.12 -15.76 -3.46
C MET A 82 9.07 -16.87 -3.36
N ALA A 83 8.16 -16.72 -2.40
CA ALA A 83 7.11 -17.67 -2.14
C ALA A 83 5.97 -17.03 -1.34
N GLU A 84 4.79 -17.57 -1.50
CA GLU A 84 3.63 -17.27 -0.67
C GLU A 84 3.64 -18.17 0.56
N ALA A 85 3.54 -17.58 1.76
CA ALA A 85 3.34 -18.32 3.00
C ALA A 85 1.87 -18.75 3.08
N ARG A 86 1.62 -20.03 3.28
CA ARG A 86 0.27 -20.61 3.20
C ARG A 86 -0.29 -21.04 4.54
N MET A 87 0.52 -21.67 5.38
CA MET A 87 0.07 -22.20 6.67
C MET A 87 1.26 -22.39 7.63
N VAL A 88 1.03 -22.19 8.91
CA VAL A 88 1.98 -22.48 9.97
C VAL A 88 1.52 -23.75 10.73
N ASP A 89 2.42 -24.70 10.89
CA ASP A 89 2.28 -25.81 11.85
C ASP A 89 3.09 -25.41 13.10
N THR A 90 2.40 -24.92 14.11
CA THR A 90 3.03 -24.37 15.33
C THR A 90 3.62 -25.46 16.22
N GLU A 91 3.04 -26.68 16.23
CA GLU A 91 3.54 -27.80 17.01
C GLU A 91 4.86 -28.33 16.45
N LYS A 92 4.93 -28.48 15.11
CA LYS A 92 6.15 -28.96 14.43
C LYS A 92 7.13 -27.85 14.10
N LYS A 93 6.78 -26.58 14.36
CA LYS A 93 7.56 -25.39 13.99
C LYS A 93 7.91 -25.37 12.48
N ILE A 94 6.91 -25.57 11.62
CA ILE A 94 7.05 -25.62 10.16
C ILE A 94 6.17 -24.56 9.49
N LEU A 95 6.76 -23.75 8.63
CA LEU A 95 6.05 -22.89 7.70
C LEU A 95 5.86 -23.63 6.35
N GLN A 96 4.62 -23.74 5.90
CA GLN A 96 4.30 -24.22 4.57
C GLN A 96 4.21 -23.03 3.60
N THR A 97 4.81 -23.17 2.43
CA THR A 97 4.84 -22.14 1.38
C THR A 97 4.40 -22.71 0.04
N SER A 98 4.21 -21.84 -0.95
CA SER A 98 3.89 -22.25 -2.33
C SER A 98 4.96 -23.10 -3.01
N ILE A 99 6.20 -23.12 -2.48
CA ILE A 99 7.34 -23.87 -3.05
C ILE A 99 7.88 -24.97 -2.14
N GLY A 100 7.22 -25.25 -1.02
CA GLY A 100 7.60 -26.29 -0.08
C GLY A 100 7.58 -25.83 1.38
N LYS A 101 8.19 -26.63 2.27
CA LYS A 101 8.16 -26.44 3.71
C LYS A 101 9.53 -25.98 4.24
N ILE A 102 9.52 -25.18 5.30
CA ILE A 102 10.71 -24.80 6.05
C ILE A 102 10.42 -24.87 7.55
N ASP A 103 11.37 -25.44 8.30
CA ASP A 103 11.38 -25.42 9.75
C ASP A 103 11.96 -24.10 10.27
N TYR A 104 11.58 -23.71 11.49
CA TYR A 104 12.08 -22.51 12.14
C TYR A 104 12.37 -22.75 13.63
N ASP A 105 13.31 -21.99 14.20
CA ASP A 105 13.40 -21.80 15.63
C ASP A 105 12.57 -20.60 16.07
N TYR A 106 12.53 -19.54 15.23
CA TYR A 106 11.70 -18.35 15.44
C TYR A 106 10.99 -18.00 14.14
N LEU A 107 9.69 -17.74 14.23
CA LEU A 107 8.86 -17.28 13.12
C LEU A 107 8.38 -15.86 13.38
N VAL A 108 8.57 -14.96 12.41
CA VAL A 108 8.09 -13.58 12.51
C VAL A 108 7.12 -13.29 11.38
N LEU A 109 5.89 -13.00 11.74
CA LEU A 109 4.81 -12.59 10.82
C LEU A 109 4.90 -11.09 10.58
N ALA A 110 5.26 -10.70 9.37
CA ALA A 110 5.45 -9.32 8.91
C ALA A 110 4.84 -9.10 7.53
N ALA A 111 3.82 -9.90 7.15
CA ALA A 111 3.19 -9.87 5.83
C ALA A 111 2.27 -8.65 5.60
N GLY A 112 2.15 -7.77 6.61
CA GLY A 112 1.42 -6.53 6.48
C GLY A 112 -0.10 -6.72 6.36
N ALA A 113 -0.75 -5.81 5.63
CA ALA A 113 -2.19 -5.78 5.44
C ALA A 113 -2.57 -5.69 3.96
N THR A 114 -3.76 -6.13 3.65
CA THR A 114 -4.41 -5.97 2.35
C THR A 114 -5.59 -5.00 2.44
N THR A 115 -6.15 -4.61 1.31
CA THR A 115 -7.36 -3.81 1.23
C THR A 115 -8.54 -4.56 1.86
N ASN A 116 -9.35 -3.84 2.61
CA ASN A 116 -10.59 -4.37 3.19
C ASN A 116 -11.79 -3.89 2.37
N PHE A 117 -12.45 -4.82 1.70
CA PHE A 117 -13.68 -4.54 0.93
C PHE A 117 -14.95 -4.80 1.75
N PHE A 118 -14.80 -5.05 3.06
CA PHE A 118 -15.91 -5.28 4.02
C PHE A 118 -16.89 -6.38 3.59
N GLY A 119 -16.38 -7.38 2.87
CA GLY A 119 -17.16 -8.52 2.39
C GLY A 119 -18.01 -8.25 1.15
N ASN A 120 -17.94 -7.06 0.55
CA ASN A 120 -18.64 -6.74 -0.69
C ASN A 120 -17.85 -7.27 -1.89
N LYS A 121 -18.38 -8.31 -2.54
CA LYS A 121 -17.74 -8.99 -3.66
C LYS A 121 -17.70 -8.14 -4.94
N ASN A 122 -18.73 -7.33 -5.20
CA ASN A 122 -18.74 -6.44 -6.37
C ASN A 122 -17.65 -5.37 -6.24
N ILE A 123 -17.52 -4.75 -5.05
CA ILE A 123 -16.45 -3.79 -4.80
C ILE A 123 -15.09 -4.47 -4.92
N GLU A 124 -14.91 -5.68 -4.36
CA GLU A 124 -13.66 -6.45 -4.44
C GLU A 124 -13.29 -6.82 -5.89
N GLU A 125 -14.28 -7.09 -6.72
CA GLU A 125 -14.09 -7.48 -8.12
C GLU A 125 -13.72 -6.30 -9.01
N TRP A 126 -14.35 -5.14 -8.81
CA TRP A 126 -14.28 -4.03 -9.76
C TRP A 126 -13.44 -2.84 -9.28
N ALA A 127 -13.32 -2.66 -7.98
CA ALA A 127 -12.55 -1.52 -7.47
C ALA A 127 -11.05 -1.75 -7.62
N ILE A 128 -10.34 -0.67 -7.90
CA ILE A 128 -8.89 -0.65 -7.98
C ILE A 128 -8.34 -0.31 -6.59
N PRO A 129 -7.67 -1.25 -5.90
CA PRO A 129 -6.95 -0.95 -4.67
C PRO A 129 -5.64 -0.23 -4.98
N MET A 130 -4.99 0.38 -3.96
CA MET A 130 -3.74 1.09 -4.15
C MET A 130 -2.78 0.88 -2.96
N LYS A 131 -2.34 -0.35 -2.76
CA LYS A 131 -1.35 -0.72 -1.73
C LYS A 131 -0.03 -1.21 -2.31
N THR A 132 -0.01 -1.63 -3.57
CA THR A 132 1.15 -2.24 -4.21
C THR A 132 1.52 -1.54 -5.50
N VAL A 133 2.78 -1.70 -5.91
CA VAL A 133 3.27 -1.17 -7.20
C VAL A 133 2.46 -1.71 -8.39
N PRO A 134 2.14 -3.02 -8.49
CA PRO A 134 1.27 -3.51 -9.57
C PRO A 134 -0.12 -2.86 -9.59
N GLU A 135 -0.75 -2.66 -8.44
CA GLU A 135 -2.05 -1.99 -8.35
C GLU A 135 -1.98 -0.53 -8.82
N ALA A 136 -0.94 0.21 -8.43
CA ALA A 136 -0.72 1.58 -8.89
C ALA A 136 -0.46 1.66 -10.40
N MET A 137 0.28 0.69 -10.96
CA MET A 137 0.45 0.56 -12.41
C MET A 137 -0.87 0.23 -13.10
N GLY A 138 -1.68 -0.63 -12.51
CA GLY A 138 -3.04 -0.94 -12.99
C GLY A 138 -3.91 0.30 -13.05
N LEU A 139 -3.92 1.11 -12.00
CA LEU A 139 -4.65 2.39 -11.97
C LEU A 139 -4.16 3.36 -13.06
N ARG A 140 -2.83 3.52 -13.20
CA ARG A 140 -2.26 4.36 -14.26
C ARG A 140 -2.71 3.89 -15.65
N ASN A 141 -2.63 2.60 -15.91
CA ASN A 141 -3.05 2.05 -17.20
C ASN A 141 -4.55 2.23 -17.45
N ALA A 142 -5.40 2.03 -16.43
CA ALA A 142 -6.84 2.24 -16.53
C ALA A 142 -7.17 3.70 -16.86
N LEU A 143 -6.57 4.65 -16.14
CA LEU A 143 -6.75 6.09 -16.40
C LEU A 143 -6.36 6.48 -17.82
N LEU A 144 -5.15 6.12 -18.25
CA LEU A 144 -4.67 6.46 -19.60
C LEU A 144 -5.53 5.79 -20.67
N SER A 145 -5.93 4.52 -20.51
CA SER A 145 -6.81 3.85 -21.44
C SER A 145 -8.20 4.48 -21.52
N ASN A 146 -8.71 4.97 -20.39
CA ASN A 146 -10.00 5.66 -20.39
C ASN A 146 -9.91 7.02 -21.09
N PHE A 147 -8.78 7.73 -21.03
CA PHE A 147 -8.58 8.96 -21.81
C PHE A 147 -8.57 8.66 -23.31
N GLU A 148 -7.83 7.63 -23.78
CA GLU A 148 -7.82 7.22 -25.18
C GLU A 148 -9.23 6.84 -25.67
N ARG A 149 -9.99 6.10 -24.86
CA ARG A 149 -11.38 5.70 -25.19
C ARG A 149 -12.33 6.89 -25.20
N ALA A 150 -12.16 7.86 -24.32
CA ALA A 150 -13.01 9.05 -24.26
C ALA A 150 -12.93 9.92 -25.51
N LEU A 151 -11.83 9.83 -26.30
CA LEU A 151 -11.71 10.52 -27.59
C LEU A 151 -12.58 9.88 -28.69
N THR A 152 -12.92 8.60 -28.57
CA THR A 152 -13.57 7.81 -29.62
C THR A 152 -14.92 7.22 -29.22
N CYS A 153 -15.40 7.48 -27.99
CA CYS A 153 -16.69 6.96 -27.52
C CYS A 153 -17.87 7.57 -28.29
N ALA A 154 -18.96 6.80 -28.39
CA ALA A 154 -20.11 7.17 -29.22
C ALA A 154 -21.04 8.18 -28.55
N THR A 155 -21.11 8.23 -27.22
CA THR A 155 -22.05 9.07 -26.47
C THR A 155 -21.34 9.89 -25.37
N GLU A 156 -22.00 11.02 -25.02
CA GLU A 156 -21.51 11.87 -23.92
C GLU A 156 -21.61 11.16 -22.56
N GLU A 157 -22.59 10.30 -22.37
CA GLU A 157 -22.75 9.50 -21.16
C GLU A 157 -21.57 8.56 -20.99
N GLU A 158 -21.17 7.84 -22.04
CA GLU A 158 -19.99 6.96 -22.01
C GLU A 158 -18.71 7.77 -21.77
N ARG A 159 -18.58 8.92 -22.42
CA ARG A 159 -17.45 9.84 -22.20
C ARG A 159 -17.34 10.25 -20.74
N GLN A 160 -18.46 10.62 -20.14
CA GLN A 160 -18.49 11.04 -18.75
C GLN A 160 -18.15 9.88 -17.79
N GLU A 161 -18.63 8.65 -18.06
CA GLU A 161 -18.23 7.46 -17.29
C GLU A 161 -16.72 7.21 -17.34
N LEU A 162 -16.10 7.39 -18.51
CA LEU A 162 -14.66 7.19 -18.72
C LEU A 162 -13.82 8.26 -18.01
N LEU A 163 -14.30 9.50 -17.97
CA LEU A 163 -13.60 10.64 -17.41
C LEU A 163 -13.85 10.85 -15.90
N ASN A 164 -14.91 10.28 -15.34
CA ASN A 164 -15.15 10.32 -13.91
C ASN A 164 -14.19 9.40 -13.18
N VAL A 165 -13.59 9.92 -12.10
CA VAL A 165 -12.76 9.15 -11.17
C VAL A 165 -13.38 9.23 -9.79
N VAL A 166 -13.74 8.08 -9.22
CA VAL A 166 -14.32 7.99 -7.88
C VAL A 166 -13.31 7.35 -6.93
N ILE A 167 -12.93 8.08 -5.89
CA ILE A 167 -11.99 7.66 -4.84
C ILE A 167 -12.76 7.51 -3.54
N VAL A 168 -12.73 6.32 -2.94
CA VAL A 168 -13.41 6.03 -1.66
C VAL A 168 -12.39 5.89 -0.55
N GLY A 169 -12.45 6.81 0.42
CA GLY A 169 -11.60 6.90 1.58
C GLY A 169 -10.80 8.21 1.66
N GLY A 170 -11.11 9.05 2.63
CA GLY A 170 -10.49 10.36 2.87
C GLY A 170 -9.21 10.31 3.73
N GLY A 171 -8.57 9.14 3.85
CA GLY A 171 -7.25 8.98 4.48
C GLY A 171 -6.12 9.56 3.63
N ALA A 172 -4.86 9.39 4.10
CA ALA A 172 -3.67 9.93 3.41
C ALA A 172 -3.60 9.49 1.94
N THR A 173 -3.79 8.22 1.65
CA THR A 173 -3.75 7.68 0.29
C THR A 173 -4.80 8.32 -0.63
N GLY A 174 -6.06 8.46 -0.16
CA GLY A 174 -7.12 9.09 -0.95
C GLY A 174 -6.87 10.57 -1.21
N VAL A 175 -6.38 11.29 -0.21
CA VAL A 175 -6.01 12.71 -0.33
C VAL A 175 -4.86 12.91 -1.30
N GLU A 176 -3.80 12.10 -1.20
CA GLU A 176 -2.60 12.17 -2.05
C GLU A 176 -2.91 11.86 -3.51
N ILE A 177 -3.69 10.79 -3.76
CA ILE A 177 -4.07 10.44 -5.15
C ILE A 177 -5.07 11.45 -5.75
N ALA A 178 -6.04 11.93 -4.98
CA ALA A 178 -6.98 12.95 -5.45
C ALA A 178 -6.25 14.24 -5.88
N GLY A 179 -5.29 14.67 -5.08
CA GLY A 179 -4.44 15.81 -5.41
C GLY A 179 -3.57 15.58 -6.64
N ALA A 180 -2.92 14.42 -6.74
CA ALA A 180 -2.10 14.06 -7.89
C ALA A 180 -2.90 13.98 -9.20
N LEU A 181 -4.11 13.43 -9.17
CA LEU A 181 -5.00 13.38 -10.33
C LEU A 181 -5.55 14.77 -10.70
N ALA A 182 -5.80 15.63 -9.71
CA ALA A 182 -6.20 17.02 -9.98
C ALA A 182 -5.06 17.82 -10.64
N GLU A 183 -3.80 17.54 -10.29
CA GLU A 183 -2.64 18.09 -11.00
C GLU A 183 -2.52 17.54 -12.43
N MET A 184 -2.70 16.23 -12.61
CA MET A 184 -2.72 15.60 -13.94
C MET A 184 -3.79 16.24 -14.83
N ARG A 185 -5.03 16.40 -14.34
CA ARG A 185 -6.11 17.08 -15.05
C ARG A 185 -5.72 18.49 -15.50
N ARG A 186 -5.04 19.24 -14.64
CA ARG A 186 -4.71 20.65 -14.90
C ARG A 186 -3.50 20.85 -15.78
N TYR A 187 -2.47 20.00 -15.65
CA TYR A 187 -1.14 20.26 -16.22
C TYR A 187 -0.68 19.22 -17.24
N VAL A 188 -1.33 18.06 -17.31
CA VAL A 188 -0.93 16.99 -18.23
C VAL A 188 -1.94 16.82 -19.35
N ILE A 189 -3.21 16.61 -19.01
CA ILE A 189 -4.26 16.32 -19.99
C ILE A 189 -4.37 17.38 -21.08
N PRO A 190 -4.35 18.72 -20.80
CA PRO A 190 -4.48 19.71 -21.85
C PRO A 190 -3.35 19.70 -22.89
N TYR A 191 -2.19 19.14 -22.55
CA TYR A 191 -1.06 19.04 -23.47
C TYR A 191 -1.01 17.71 -24.21
N ASP A 192 -1.37 16.62 -23.56
CA ASP A 192 -1.31 15.29 -24.16
C ASP A 192 -2.58 14.97 -24.97
N TYR A 193 -3.71 15.53 -24.57
CA TYR A 193 -5.04 15.33 -25.17
C TYR A 193 -5.68 16.67 -25.51
N PRO A 194 -5.12 17.44 -26.48
CA PRO A 194 -5.58 18.82 -26.79
C PRO A 194 -6.99 18.87 -27.36
N ASP A 195 -7.49 17.77 -27.89
CA ASP A 195 -8.83 17.57 -28.43
C ASP A 195 -9.85 17.08 -27.40
N MET A 196 -9.41 16.90 -26.13
CA MET A 196 -10.27 16.56 -25.00
C MET A 196 -10.43 17.72 -24.03
N ASP A 197 -11.67 18.11 -23.73
CA ASP A 197 -11.91 19.07 -22.65
C ASP A 197 -11.59 18.47 -21.29
N SER A 198 -10.45 18.86 -20.73
CA SER A 198 -9.98 18.37 -19.41
C SER A 198 -10.93 18.75 -18.26
N SER A 199 -11.81 19.73 -18.43
CA SER A 199 -12.80 20.11 -17.40
C SER A 199 -13.86 19.04 -17.18
N LEU A 200 -14.08 18.16 -18.16
CA LEU A 200 -15.00 17.01 -18.09
C LEU A 200 -14.47 15.89 -17.18
N MET A 201 -13.18 15.89 -16.85
CA MET A 201 -12.65 14.94 -15.87
C MET A 201 -13.05 15.34 -14.45
N HIS A 202 -14.07 14.70 -13.90
CA HIS A 202 -14.49 14.91 -12.52
C HIS A 202 -13.80 13.95 -11.56
N ILE A 203 -13.29 14.48 -10.45
CA ILE A 203 -12.63 13.70 -9.40
C ILE A 203 -13.46 13.80 -8.13
N TYR A 204 -14.07 12.69 -7.75
CA TYR A 204 -14.87 12.56 -6.53
C TYR A 204 -14.04 11.89 -5.43
N LEU A 205 -14.00 12.51 -4.25
CA LEU A 205 -13.42 11.93 -3.04
C LEU A 205 -14.52 11.72 -2.01
N ILE A 206 -14.90 10.47 -1.80
CA ILE A 206 -16.01 10.08 -0.95
C ILE A 206 -15.45 9.58 0.40
N GLU A 207 -15.94 10.17 1.49
CA GLU A 207 -15.54 9.81 2.85
C GLU A 207 -16.80 9.56 3.70
N ALA A 208 -16.82 8.41 4.37
CA ALA A 208 -17.93 8.05 5.25
C ALA A 208 -17.96 8.87 6.54
N GLY A 209 -16.81 9.37 6.97
CA GLY A 209 -16.66 10.27 8.12
C GLY A 209 -17.00 11.72 7.77
N ASP A 210 -16.77 12.59 8.73
CA ASP A 210 -17.06 14.02 8.68
C ASP A 210 -15.89 14.89 8.20
N ARG A 211 -14.70 14.29 8.01
CA ARG A 211 -13.48 15.02 7.65
C ARG A 211 -12.43 14.15 6.96
N LEU A 212 -11.55 14.78 6.19
CA LEU A 212 -10.34 14.15 5.63
C LEU A 212 -9.28 13.97 6.70
N LEU A 213 -8.35 13.01 6.49
CA LEU A 213 -7.19 12.79 7.36
C LEU A 213 -7.58 12.71 8.85
N ALA A 214 -8.58 11.91 9.18
CA ALA A 214 -9.15 11.83 10.52
C ALA A 214 -8.11 11.53 11.64
N GLY A 215 -6.95 10.96 11.28
CA GLY A 215 -5.82 10.72 12.18
C GLY A 215 -4.97 11.97 12.48
N LEU A 216 -5.19 13.11 11.81
CA LEU A 216 -4.54 14.39 12.04
C LEU A 216 -5.49 15.34 12.78
N SER A 217 -4.98 16.52 13.18
CA SER A 217 -5.78 17.55 13.80
C SER A 217 -6.88 18.10 12.88
N GLN A 218 -7.89 18.70 13.47
CA GLN A 218 -8.96 19.34 12.70
C GLN A 218 -8.45 20.46 11.79
N GLU A 219 -7.42 21.18 12.25
CA GLU A 219 -6.77 22.24 11.47
C GLU A 219 -6.14 21.69 10.19
N SER A 220 -5.34 20.62 10.28
CA SER A 220 -4.72 19.94 9.13
C SER A 220 -5.76 19.34 8.20
N SER A 221 -6.83 18.75 8.75
CA SER A 221 -7.96 18.21 7.99
C SER A 221 -8.67 19.30 7.17
N GLN A 222 -9.00 20.44 7.80
CA GLN A 222 -9.63 21.58 7.11
C GLN A 222 -8.72 22.17 6.03
N LYS A 223 -7.41 22.19 6.27
CA LYS A 223 -6.45 22.70 5.28
C LYS A 223 -6.35 21.78 4.07
N ALA A 224 -6.29 20.46 4.29
CA ALA A 224 -6.32 19.48 3.22
C ALA A 224 -7.60 19.61 2.38
N TYR A 225 -8.75 19.75 3.04
CA TYR A 225 -10.04 20.02 2.36
C TYR A 225 -9.97 21.27 1.47
N LYS A 226 -9.49 22.41 2.02
CA LYS A 226 -9.39 23.67 1.26
C LYS A 226 -8.45 23.53 0.06
N PHE A 227 -7.33 22.82 0.21
CA PHE A 227 -6.41 22.58 -0.89
C PHE A 227 -7.05 21.75 -2.00
N LEU A 228 -7.64 20.59 -1.69
CA LEU A 228 -8.29 19.76 -2.69
C LEU A 228 -9.48 20.47 -3.38
N LYS A 229 -10.30 21.18 -2.60
CA LYS A 229 -11.41 21.97 -3.15
C LYS A 229 -10.92 23.04 -4.14
N SER A 230 -9.80 23.73 -3.80
CA SER A 230 -9.18 24.72 -4.70
C SER A 230 -8.60 24.11 -5.98
N MET A 231 -8.35 22.80 -5.98
CA MET A 231 -7.91 22.05 -7.15
C MET A 231 -9.09 21.42 -7.93
N GLY A 232 -10.34 21.69 -7.50
CA GLY A 232 -11.56 21.25 -8.18
C GLY A 232 -11.89 19.77 -7.92
N VAL A 233 -11.47 19.21 -6.79
CA VAL A 233 -11.92 17.89 -6.32
C VAL A 233 -13.30 18.05 -5.67
N ASP A 234 -14.26 17.20 -6.03
CA ASP A 234 -15.54 17.10 -5.37
C ASP A 234 -15.45 16.18 -4.15
N ILE A 235 -15.59 16.76 -2.94
CA ILE A 235 -15.41 16.04 -1.69
C ILE A 235 -16.77 15.88 -1.03
N GLN A 236 -17.14 14.63 -0.78
CA GLN A 236 -18.43 14.26 -0.19
C GLN A 236 -18.21 13.56 1.15
N PHE A 237 -18.66 14.20 2.23
CA PHE A 237 -18.60 13.65 3.60
C PHE A 237 -19.92 12.98 3.99
N GLY A 238 -19.84 12.06 4.96
CA GLY A 238 -20.99 11.33 5.46
C GLY A 238 -21.62 10.38 4.44
N LYS A 239 -20.92 10.11 3.35
CA LYS A 239 -21.38 9.25 2.26
C LYS A 239 -20.73 7.89 2.33
N MET A 240 -21.53 6.85 2.46
CA MET A 240 -21.06 5.46 2.50
C MET A 240 -21.35 4.79 1.16
N VAL A 241 -20.29 4.35 0.48
CA VAL A 241 -20.40 3.52 -0.72
C VAL A 241 -20.75 2.10 -0.29
N THR A 242 -21.77 1.53 -0.91
CA THR A 242 -22.31 0.21 -0.56
C THR A 242 -22.19 -0.80 -1.69
N ASP A 243 -22.02 -0.36 -2.94
CA ASP A 243 -21.91 -1.26 -4.08
C ASP A 243 -21.24 -0.59 -5.30
N TYR A 244 -20.89 -1.41 -6.29
CA TYR A 244 -20.53 -0.99 -7.64
C TYR A 244 -21.20 -1.93 -8.65
N ARG A 245 -22.02 -1.39 -9.51
CA ARG A 245 -22.75 -2.14 -10.54
C ARG A 245 -23.03 -1.25 -11.75
N ASP A 246 -23.13 -1.84 -12.92
CA ASP A 246 -23.45 -1.13 -14.17
C ASP A 246 -22.59 0.13 -14.38
N HIS A 247 -21.29 0.02 -14.06
CA HIS A 247 -20.33 1.13 -14.11
C HIS A 247 -20.68 2.33 -13.22
N LYS A 248 -21.42 2.10 -12.14
CA LYS A 248 -21.79 3.14 -11.17
C LYS A 248 -21.38 2.76 -9.76
N VAL A 249 -20.79 3.70 -9.06
CA VAL A 249 -20.61 3.64 -7.61
C VAL A 249 -21.94 3.98 -6.98
N VAL A 250 -22.45 3.08 -6.12
CA VAL A 250 -23.74 3.22 -5.43
C VAL A 250 -23.51 3.56 -3.97
N MET A 251 -24.16 4.62 -3.49
CA MET A 251 -24.10 5.05 -2.10
C MET A 251 -25.33 4.57 -1.31
N LYS A 252 -25.20 4.54 0.00
CA LYS A 252 -26.26 4.08 0.92
C LYS A 252 -27.55 4.90 0.82
N ASP A 253 -27.46 6.17 0.45
CA ASP A 253 -28.60 7.08 0.27
C ASP A 253 -29.25 6.98 -1.12
N GLY A 254 -28.81 6.05 -1.96
CA GLY A 254 -29.32 5.85 -3.31
C GLY A 254 -28.64 6.73 -4.37
N THR A 255 -27.71 7.61 -4.00
CA THR A 255 -26.93 8.38 -4.97
C THR A 255 -26.05 7.45 -5.78
N GLU A 256 -25.98 7.64 -7.10
CA GLU A 256 -25.15 6.90 -8.01
C GLU A 256 -24.18 7.84 -8.75
N ILE A 257 -22.92 7.43 -8.93
CA ILE A 257 -21.93 8.17 -9.73
C ILE A 257 -21.41 7.23 -10.80
N PRO A 258 -21.65 7.53 -12.10
CA PRO A 258 -21.12 6.75 -13.20
C PRO A 258 -19.60 6.93 -13.29
N THR A 259 -18.85 5.82 -13.39
CA THR A 259 -17.39 5.84 -13.52
C THR A 259 -16.84 4.51 -13.98
N ARG A 260 -15.79 4.54 -14.80
CA ARG A 260 -14.95 3.39 -15.15
C ARG A 260 -13.64 3.34 -14.34
N THR A 261 -13.41 4.36 -13.49
CA THR A 261 -12.22 4.44 -12.62
C THR A 261 -12.66 4.55 -11.17
N PHE A 262 -12.85 3.40 -10.55
CA PHE A 262 -13.31 3.28 -9.16
C PHE A 262 -12.18 2.81 -8.25
N LEU A 263 -11.69 3.71 -7.36
CA LEU A 263 -10.61 3.44 -6.41
C LEU A 263 -11.17 3.18 -5.03
N TRP A 264 -10.72 2.08 -4.42
CA TRP A 264 -11.04 1.74 -3.05
C TRP A 264 -9.81 1.79 -2.15
N VAL A 265 -9.71 2.87 -1.38
CA VAL A 265 -8.62 3.11 -0.41
C VAL A 265 -9.15 3.29 1.02
N SER A 266 -10.36 2.77 1.26
CA SER A 266 -11.09 2.85 2.53
C SER A 266 -10.93 1.59 3.35
N GLY A 267 -9.94 1.59 4.23
CA GLY A 267 -9.73 0.50 5.18
C GLY A 267 -8.77 -0.59 4.72
N ILE A 268 -8.18 -1.21 5.72
CA ILE A 268 -7.23 -2.32 5.56
C ILE A 268 -7.55 -3.42 6.56
N ARG A 269 -7.19 -4.65 6.22
CA ARG A 269 -7.19 -5.80 7.14
C ARG A 269 -5.84 -6.49 7.11
N ALA A 270 -5.40 -7.03 8.23
CA ALA A 270 -4.17 -7.80 8.28
C ALA A 270 -4.26 -9.02 7.37
N ASN A 271 -3.14 -9.40 6.75
CA ASN A 271 -3.07 -10.62 5.97
C ASN A 271 -3.20 -11.84 6.90
N ALA A 272 -4.09 -12.75 6.54
CA ALA A 272 -4.27 -13.99 7.30
C ALA A 272 -3.03 -14.88 7.26
N MET A 273 -2.83 -15.66 8.33
CA MET A 273 -1.85 -16.72 8.40
C MET A 273 -2.53 -17.97 8.97
N PRO A 274 -3.03 -18.85 8.13
CA PRO A 274 -3.65 -20.09 8.55
C PRO A 274 -2.70 -20.97 9.40
N GLY A 275 -3.29 -21.76 10.32
CA GLY A 275 -2.55 -22.62 11.23
C GLY A 275 -2.25 -22.01 12.60
N ILE A 276 -2.61 -20.75 12.81
CA ILE A 276 -2.70 -20.10 14.12
C ILE A 276 -4.18 -19.87 14.41
N ASP A 277 -4.63 -20.29 15.60
CA ASP A 277 -6.03 -20.24 15.98
C ASP A 277 -6.61 -18.82 15.93
N GLU A 278 -7.84 -18.68 15.45
CA GLU A 278 -8.50 -17.39 15.29
C GLU A 278 -8.75 -16.65 16.61
N SER A 279 -8.73 -17.34 17.76
CA SER A 279 -8.79 -16.72 19.08
C SER A 279 -7.65 -15.75 19.35
N HIS A 280 -6.51 -15.92 18.66
CA HIS A 280 -5.37 -15.01 18.69
C HIS A 280 -5.58 -13.76 17.86
N LEU A 281 -6.64 -13.68 17.05
CA LEU A 281 -6.95 -12.51 16.25
C LEU A 281 -7.78 -11.49 17.04
N GLY A 282 -7.57 -10.23 16.73
CA GLY A 282 -8.33 -9.11 17.24
C GLY A 282 -8.78 -8.17 16.14
N ARG A 283 -9.08 -6.93 16.47
CA ARG A 283 -9.57 -5.92 15.54
C ARG A 283 -8.72 -5.85 14.26
N GLY A 284 -9.38 -5.92 13.11
CA GLY A 284 -8.71 -5.86 11.80
C GLY A 284 -7.96 -7.14 11.44
N PHE A 285 -8.34 -8.27 12.05
CA PHE A 285 -7.69 -9.58 11.87
C PHE A 285 -6.20 -9.59 12.24
N ARG A 286 -5.80 -8.69 13.16
CA ARG A 286 -4.43 -8.59 13.65
C ARG A 286 -4.17 -9.60 14.76
N PHE A 287 -2.98 -10.18 14.79
CA PHE A 287 -2.56 -11.06 15.88
C PHE A 287 -2.36 -10.26 17.17
N LYS A 288 -3.05 -10.68 18.24
CA LYS A 288 -2.80 -10.16 19.59
C LYS A 288 -1.40 -10.56 20.02
N VAL A 289 -0.62 -9.62 20.51
CA VAL A 289 0.75 -9.87 20.97
C VAL A 289 0.98 -9.24 22.35
N ASP A 290 1.99 -9.78 23.05
CA ASP A 290 2.52 -9.18 24.27
C ASP A 290 3.43 -7.97 23.96
N GLU A 291 4.03 -7.40 24.99
CA GLU A 291 4.94 -6.24 24.87
C GLU A 291 6.27 -6.56 24.17
N TYR A 292 6.56 -7.84 23.94
CA TYR A 292 7.74 -8.31 23.21
C TYR A 292 7.42 -8.76 21.77
N ASN A 293 6.20 -8.49 21.31
CA ASN A 293 5.67 -8.94 20.02
C ASN A 293 5.47 -10.44 19.88
N ARG A 294 5.41 -11.23 20.94
CA ARG A 294 5.09 -12.67 20.93
C ARG A 294 3.57 -12.84 20.82
N ILE A 295 3.12 -13.87 20.12
CA ILE A 295 1.72 -14.30 20.15
C ILE A 295 1.53 -15.16 21.41
N PRO A 296 0.78 -14.73 22.44
CA PRO A 296 0.61 -15.47 23.67
C PRO A 296 0.06 -16.87 23.41
N GLY A 297 0.67 -17.89 24.04
CA GLY A 297 0.27 -19.29 23.86
C GLY A 297 0.76 -19.96 22.58
N VAL A 298 1.49 -19.25 21.72
CA VAL A 298 2.12 -19.81 20.51
C VAL A 298 3.64 -19.64 20.61
N GLU A 299 4.31 -20.75 20.86
CA GLU A 299 5.75 -20.73 21.14
C GLU A 299 6.57 -20.25 19.94
N ASP A 300 7.52 -19.36 20.18
CA ASP A 300 8.50 -18.85 19.20
C ASP A 300 7.90 -18.18 17.95
N VAL A 301 6.65 -17.72 18.03
CA VAL A 301 5.98 -16.99 16.95
C VAL A 301 5.72 -15.54 17.35
N PHE A 302 6.11 -14.62 16.49
CA PHE A 302 6.04 -13.18 16.70
C PHE A 302 5.24 -12.53 15.56
N ALA A 303 4.59 -11.38 15.83
CA ALA A 303 3.97 -10.56 14.80
C ALA A 303 4.38 -9.10 14.94
N ILE A 304 4.67 -8.44 13.80
CA ILE A 304 5.05 -7.03 13.74
C ILE A 304 4.33 -6.29 12.60
N GLY A 305 4.28 -4.97 12.69
CA GLY A 305 3.67 -4.10 11.69
C GLY A 305 2.16 -4.25 11.63
N ASP A 306 1.59 -4.21 10.44
CA ASP A 306 0.14 -4.20 10.24
C ASP A 306 -0.56 -5.50 10.68
N GLN A 307 0.17 -6.61 10.85
CA GLN A 307 -0.37 -7.87 11.40
C GLN A 307 -0.45 -7.89 12.92
N CYS A 308 0.17 -6.94 13.61
CA CYS A 308 0.34 -6.92 15.05
C CYS A 308 -0.74 -6.06 15.74
N LEU A 309 -1.35 -6.59 16.81
CA LEU A 309 -2.22 -5.87 17.74
C LEU A 309 -1.64 -5.97 19.15
N GLN A 310 -0.81 -5.00 19.52
CA GLN A 310 -0.30 -4.84 20.87
C GLN A 310 -1.16 -3.81 21.61
N THR A 311 -1.73 -4.17 22.75
CA THR A 311 -2.58 -3.31 23.60
C THR A 311 -1.96 -3.04 24.97
N SER A 312 -0.77 -3.59 25.24
CA SER A 312 -0.03 -3.38 26.48
C SER A 312 0.62 -2.01 26.62
N ASP A 313 0.71 -1.23 25.53
CA ASP A 313 1.19 0.15 25.57
C ASP A 313 0.07 1.08 26.04
N ALA A 314 0.23 1.66 27.24
CA ALA A 314 -0.78 2.54 27.85
C ALA A 314 -1.14 3.77 27.01
N ALA A 315 -0.21 4.23 26.14
CA ALA A 315 -0.49 5.32 25.21
C ALA A 315 -1.38 4.89 24.03
N TYR A 316 -1.50 3.57 23.79
CA TYR A 316 -2.26 2.99 22.67
C TYR A 316 -3.10 1.79 23.12
N PRO A 317 -4.07 1.97 24.01
CA PRO A 317 -4.85 0.86 24.62
C PRO A 317 -5.68 0.06 23.61
N ASN A 318 -5.98 0.65 22.45
CA ASN A 318 -6.69 0.01 21.33
C ASN A 318 -5.74 -0.57 20.27
N GLY A 319 -4.44 -0.63 20.57
CA GLY A 319 -3.37 -1.05 19.67
C GLY A 319 -2.78 0.09 18.84
N HIS A 320 -1.53 -0.09 18.46
CA HIS A 320 -0.80 0.88 17.66
C HIS A 320 -1.42 1.08 16.27
N PRO A 321 -1.26 2.27 15.65
CA PRO A 321 -1.73 2.50 14.29
C PRO A 321 -0.93 1.66 13.28
N GLN A 322 -1.58 1.26 12.19
CA GLN A 322 -0.96 0.50 11.10
C GLN A 322 -0.20 1.46 10.16
N VAL A 323 0.97 1.90 10.62
CA VAL A 323 1.84 2.86 9.91
C VAL A 323 3.29 2.37 9.84
N ALA A 324 4.01 2.85 8.85
CA ALA A 324 5.41 2.50 8.59
C ALA A 324 6.31 2.60 9.83
N GLN A 325 6.13 3.66 10.62
CA GLN A 325 6.92 3.95 11.81
C GLN A 325 6.79 2.87 12.89
N VAL A 326 5.57 2.37 13.13
CA VAL A 326 5.32 1.28 14.08
C VAL A 326 6.05 0.02 13.62
N ALA A 327 5.85 -0.39 12.36
CA ALA A 327 6.48 -1.58 11.81
C ALA A 327 8.02 -1.55 11.92
N ILE A 328 8.64 -0.40 11.61
CA ILE A 328 10.10 -0.22 11.69
C ILE A 328 10.59 -0.24 13.13
N GLN A 329 9.87 0.40 14.05
CA GLN A 329 10.26 0.45 15.46
C GLN A 329 10.08 -0.90 16.15
N GLN A 330 8.99 -1.63 15.88
CA GLN A 330 8.79 -2.99 16.34
C GLN A 330 9.89 -3.93 15.83
N ALA A 331 10.24 -3.83 14.54
CA ALA A 331 11.32 -4.61 13.96
C ALA A 331 12.67 -4.40 14.67
N LYS A 332 13.02 -3.14 14.97
CA LYS A 332 14.24 -2.80 15.71
C LYS A 332 14.25 -3.36 17.13
N ASN A 333 13.12 -3.25 17.83
CA ASN A 333 12.99 -3.77 19.18
C ASN A 333 13.07 -5.29 19.19
N LEU A 334 12.33 -5.94 18.29
CA LEU A 334 12.33 -7.40 18.15
C LEU A 334 13.71 -7.95 17.77
N ALA A 335 14.46 -7.25 16.89
CA ALA A 335 15.82 -7.65 16.54
C ALA A 335 16.76 -7.67 17.76
N LYS A 336 16.65 -6.67 18.65
CA LYS A 336 17.41 -6.65 19.91
C LYS A 336 17.03 -7.82 20.79
N ASN A 337 15.75 -8.05 21.00
CA ASN A 337 15.23 -9.12 21.82
C ASN A 337 15.62 -10.50 21.28
N LEU A 338 15.50 -10.76 19.98
CA LEU A 338 15.92 -12.02 19.36
C LEU A 338 17.44 -12.28 19.52
N LYS A 339 18.28 -11.23 19.44
CA LYS A 339 19.72 -11.36 19.71
C LYS A 339 20.00 -11.76 21.16
N LEU A 340 19.30 -11.16 22.12
CA LEU A 340 19.41 -11.51 23.54
C LEU A 340 18.94 -12.95 23.80
N ILE A 341 17.80 -13.34 23.25
CA ILE A 341 17.28 -14.71 23.34
C ILE A 341 18.27 -15.71 22.74
N ASN A 342 18.87 -15.39 21.59
CA ASN A 342 19.89 -16.26 20.96
C ASN A 342 21.16 -16.41 21.78
N GLN A 343 21.46 -15.46 22.67
CA GLN A 343 22.56 -15.47 23.61
C GLN A 343 22.22 -16.16 24.94
N GLY A 344 20.99 -16.67 25.10
CA GLY A 344 20.50 -17.31 26.32
C GLY A 344 20.09 -16.35 27.43
N ALA A 345 19.78 -15.10 27.10
CA ALA A 345 19.32 -14.13 28.08
C ALA A 345 17.89 -14.45 28.59
N ASP A 346 17.69 -14.21 29.89
CA ASP A 346 16.39 -14.35 30.54
C ASP A 346 15.37 -13.37 30.06
N SER A 347 14.09 -13.66 30.24
CA SER A 347 12.96 -12.80 29.84
C SER A 347 13.04 -11.40 30.44
N ASN A 348 13.62 -11.24 31.65
CA ASN A 348 13.83 -9.96 32.32
C ASN A 348 14.82 -9.01 31.59
N ALA A 349 15.69 -9.57 30.74
CA ALA A 349 16.62 -8.78 29.91
C ALA A 349 15.97 -8.22 28.65
N LEU A 350 14.78 -8.67 28.31
CA LEU A 350 14.08 -8.21 27.09
C LEU A 350 13.52 -6.81 27.27
N THR A 351 13.48 -6.07 26.17
CA THR A 351 12.94 -4.71 26.17
C THR A 351 11.50 -4.73 25.64
N ALA A 352 10.55 -4.27 26.45
CA ALA A 352 9.18 -4.05 26.03
C ALA A 352 9.11 -2.99 24.92
N PHE A 353 8.20 -3.19 23.98
CA PHE A 353 8.01 -2.24 22.89
C PHE A 353 7.05 -1.11 23.30
N HIS A 354 7.49 0.12 23.13
CA HIS A 354 6.70 1.34 23.23
C HIS A 354 6.83 2.14 21.95
N TYR A 355 5.70 2.55 21.37
CA TYR A 355 5.70 3.30 20.14
C TYR A 355 5.98 4.79 20.39
N LYS A 356 7.02 5.32 19.75
CA LYS A 356 7.30 6.74 19.69
C LYS A 356 6.75 7.33 18.39
N ASN A 357 5.71 8.14 18.50
CA ASN A 357 5.15 8.86 17.36
C ASN A 357 6.14 9.92 16.86
N LEU A 358 6.62 9.79 15.64
CA LEU A 358 7.57 10.72 15.00
C LEU A 358 6.87 11.83 14.21
N GLY A 359 5.54 11.86 14.24
CA GLY A 359 4.71 12.79 13.48
C GLY A 359 3.99 12.13 12.30
N SER A 360 3.08 12.88 11.71
CA SER A 360 2.30 12.47 10.54
C SER A 360 2.32 13.57 9.49
N MET A 361 2.26 13.19 8.21
CA MET A 361 2.26 14.13 7.12
C MET A 361 1.52 13.56 5.92
N ALA A 362 0.91 14.44 5.13
CA ALA A 362 0.30 14.09 3.85
C ALA A 362 0.54 15.23 2.85
N THR A 363 0.89 14.87 1.62
CA THR A 363 0.93 15.83 0.51
C THR A 363 -0.43 15.87 -0.18
N ILE A 364 -0.81 17.05 -0.66
CA ILE A 364 -2.07 17.25 -1.37
C ILE A 364 -1.79 17.63 -2.83
N GLY A 365 -0.58 18.04 -3.11
CA GLY A 365 -0.12 18.46 -4.41
C GLY A 365 1.12 19.33 -4.29
N ARG A 366 1.59 19.88 -5.41
CA ARG A 366 2.76 20.74 -5.44
C ARG A 366 2.58 21.96 -4.53
N ASN A 367 3.55 22.19 -3.64
CA ASN A 367 3.55 23.27 -2.64
C ASN A 367 2.38 23.16 -1.63
N LYS A 368 1.71 22.02 -1.56
CA LYS A 368 0.56 21.80 -0.68
C LYS A 368 0.73 20.50 0.08
N ALA A 369 1.04 20.60 1.37
CA ALA A 369 1.10 19.48 2.30
C ALA A 369 0.65 19.93 3.69
N VAL A 370 0.42 18.96 4.56
CA VAL A 370 0.20 19.15 5.99
C VAL A 370 1.16 18.26 6.76
N VAL A 371 1.74 18.79 7.83
CA VAL A 371 2.72 18.10 8.68
C VAL A 371 2.43 18.38 10.13
N GLU A 372 2.45 17.34 10.96
CA GLU A 372 2.33 17.41 12.42
C GLU A 372 3.44 16.58 13.06
N ILE A 373 4.29 17.22 13.90
CA ILE A 373 5.37 16.57 14.64
C ILE A 373 5.28 17.02 16.09
N GLY A 374 4.72 16.21 16.97
CA GLY A 374 4.42 16.59 18.34
C GLY A 374 3.48 17.80 18.39
N LYS A 375 3.94 18.92 18.92
CA LYS A 375 3.18 20.19 18.95
C LYS A 375 3.39 21.08 17.71
N PHE A 376 4.41 20.76 16.89
CA PHE A 376 4.70 21.53 15.68
C PHE A 376 3.72 21.14 14.57
N ARG A 377 3.11 22.15 13.95
CA ARG A 377 2.24 22.01 12.78
C ARG A 377 2.71 22.94 11.68
N SER A 378 2.72 22.45 10.46
CA SER A 378 3.08 23.21 9.26
C SER A 378 2.18 22.84 8.09
N GLN A 379 1.96 23.79 7.20
CA GLN A 379 1.07 23.65 6.04
C GLN A 379 1.65 24.36 4.82
N GLY A 380 1.23 23.92 3.61
CA GLY A 380 1.64 24.55 2.36
C GLY A 380 3.07 24.22 1.96
N PHE A 381 3.80 25.22 1.46
CA PHE A 381 5.13 25.04 0.86
C PHE A 381 6.16 24.43 1.81
N PHE A 382 6.31 24.97 3.02
CA PHE A 382 7.30 24.46 3.99
C PHE A 382 6.98 23.04 4.45
N ALA A 383 5.70 22.70 4.65
CA ALA A 383 5.27 21.36 4.94
C ALA A 383 5.58 20.41 3.76
N TRP A 384 5.39 20.87 2.54
CA TRP A 384 5.69 20.11 1.33
C TRP A 384 7.20 19.84 1.18
N VAL A 385 8.06 20.84 1.40
CA VAL A 385 9.52 20.64 1.41
C VAL A 385 9.95 19.64 2.48
N LEU A 386 9.40 19.76 3.69
CA LEU A 386 9.69 18.83 4.79
C LEU A 386 9.25 17.41 4.42
N TRP A 387 8.08 17.26 3.80
CA TRP A 387 7.58 16.00 3.28
C TRP A 387 8.55 15.37 2.26
N LEU A 388 9.05 16.16 1.30
CA LEU A 388 10.04 15.70 0.30
C LEU A 388 11.32 15.19 0.98
N VAL A 389 11.88 15.96 1.93
CA VAL A 389 13.13 15.61 2.62
C VAL A 389 12.98 14.32 3.42
N VAL A 390 11.89 14.17 4.19
CA VAL A 390 11.64 12.98 5.01
C VAL A 390 11.47 11.74 4.13
N HIS A 391 10.72 11.84 3.03
CA HIS A 391 10.48 10.72 2.14
C HIS A 391 11.73 10.35 1.35
N LEU A 392 12.48 11.33 0.82
CA LEU A 392 13.74 11.09 0.12
C LEU A 392 14.77 10.40 1.03
N ARG A 393 14.88 10.84 2.29
CA ARG A 393 15.76 10.19 3.27
C ARG A 393 15.38 8.72 3.50
N SER A 394 14.11 8.40 3.46
CA SER A 394 13.56 7.07 3.79
C SER A 394 13.66 6.07 2.64
N ILE A 395 13.89 6.50 1.41
CA ILE A 395 14.10 5.64 0.24
C ILE A 395 15.40 4.86 0.39
N LEU A 396 15.41 3.60 -0.06
CA LEU A 396 16.60 2.75 -0.05
C LEU A 396 17.53 3.07 -1.23
N GLY A 397 18.84 3.01 -0.95
CA GLY A 397 19.88 3.13 -1.97
C GLY A 397 20.09 4.55 -2.51
N VAL A 398 21.36 4.91 -2.74
CA VAL A 398 21.75 6.25 -3.21
C VAL A 398 21.20 6.50 -4.63
N LYS A 399 21.33 5.51 -5.53
CA LYS A 399 20.83 5.61 -6.91
C LYS A 399 19.37 5.99 -6.96
N ASN A 400 18.52 5.29 -6.21
CA ASN A 400 17.08 5.52 -6.22
C ASN A 400 16.70 6.87 -5.61
N LYS A 401 17.41 7.32 -4.56
CA LYS A 401 17.26 8.68 -4.01
C LYS A 401 17.55 9.74 -5.08
N MET A 402 18.63 9.57 -5.82
CA MET A 402 19.00 10.50 -6.89
C MET A 402 17.96 10.51 -8.02
N MET A 403 17.48 9.34 -8.43
CA MET A 403 16.46 9.22 -9.49
C MET A 403 15.15 9.90 -9.06
N VAL A 404 14.68 9.65 -7.84
CA VAL A 404 13.46 10.30 -7.31
C VAL A 404 13.67 11.81 -7.19
N LEU A 405 14.82 12.26 -6.67
CA LEU A 405 15.13 13.69 -6.56
C LEU A 405 15.15 14.39 -7.93
N LEU A 406 15.79 13.78 -8.93
CA LEU A 406 15.83 14.32 -10.29
C LEU A 406 14.43 14.34 -10.92
N ASN A 407 13.64 13.30 -10.75
CA ASN A 407 12.26 13.28 -11.22
C ASN A 407 11.40 14.37 -10.56
N TRP A 408 11.53 14.56 -9.24
CA TRP A 408 10.83 15.63 -8.53
C TRP A 408 11.27 17.02 -8.99
N LEU A 409 12.58 17.23 -9.19
CA LEU A 409 13.11 18.50 -9.69
C LEU A 409 12.62 18.80 -11.11
N TRP A 410 12.68 17.79 -12.00
CA TRP A 410 12.18 17.92 -13.36
C TRP A 410 10.69 18.23 -13.39
N LYS A 411 9.87 17.45 -12.63
CA LYS A 411 8.44 17.72 -12.49
C LYS A 411 8.16 19.10 -11.92
N TYR A 412 8.99 19.57 -10.97
CA TYR A 412 8.85 20.91 -10.39
C TYR A 412 9.08 22.02 -11.40
N ILE A 413 9.95 21.84 -12.39
CA ILE A 413 10.26 22.85 -13.42
C ILE A 413 9.28 22.74 -14.60
N SER A 414 9.11 21.52 -15.13
CA SER A 414 8.45 21.30 -16.43
C SER A 414 6.95 21.01 -16.34
N TYR A 415 6.43 20.61 -15.15
CA TYR A 415 5.09 20.01 -14.98
C TYR A 415 4.86 18.75 -15.82
N ASN A 416 5.91 18.20 -16.44
CA ASN A 416 5.83 17.07 -17.33
C ASN A 416 6.07 15.76 -16.56
N ASP A 417 5.02 14.97 -16.41
CA ASP A 417 5.10 13.59 -15.90
C ASP A 417 5.47 12.67 -17.07
N SER A 418 6.66 12.07 -17.03
CA SER A 418 7.27 11.41 -18.20
C SER A 418 6.84 9.97 -18.45
N ILE A 419 6.04 9.35 -17.55
CA ILE A 419 5.79 7.89 -17.59
C ILE A 419 4.32 7.59 -17.91
N ARG A 420 3.90 8.01 -19.09
CA ARG A 420 2.52 7.87 -19.58
C ARG A 420 2.36 6.75 -20.61
N MET A 421 3.13 5.68 -20.44
CA MET A 421 2.98 4.49 -21.28
C MET A 421 1.94 3.54 -20.68
N ILE A 422 1.04 3.06 -21.51
CA ILE A 422 0.14 1.97 -21.18
C ILE A 422 0.92 0.66 -21.33
N THR A 423 1.21 0.00 -20.22
CA THR A 423 1.97 -1.25 -20.19
C THR A 423 1.16 -2.32 -19.47
N TYR A 424 0.60 -3.26 -20.23
CA TYR A 424 -0.13 -4.39 -19.66
C TYR A 424 0.79 -5.60 -19.54
N ALA A 425 0.86 -6.19 -18.34
CA ALA A 425 1.41 -7.53 -18.17
C ALA A 425 0.40 -8.59 -18.67
N THR A 426 -0.89 -8.30 -18.53
CA THR A 426 -2.04 -9.03 -19.03
C THR A 426 -3.06 -8.03 -19.54
N LYS A 427 -3.90 -8.45 -20.50
CA LYS A 427 -4.98 -7.58 -21.00
C LYS A 427 -5.91 -7.18 -19.85
N PRO A 428 -6.32 -5.90 -19.75
CA PRO A 428 -7.35 -5.51 -18.79
C PRO A 428 -8.62 -6.34 -19.00
N ARG A 429 -9.29 -6.69 -17.91
CA ARG A 429 -10.52 -7.49 -17.94
C ARG A 429 -11.58 -6.91 -18.89
N GLU A 430 -11.76 -5.57 -18.87
CA GLU A 430 -12.67 -4.89 -19.80
C GLU A 430 -12.27 -5.06 -21.27
N VAL A 431 -11.00 -5.10 -21.59
CA VAL A 431 -10.50 -5.35 -22.96
C VAL A 431 -10.75 -6.79 -23.34
N GLU A 432 -10.59 -7.75 -22.43
CA GLU A 432 -10.92 -9.16 -22.66
C GLU A 432 -12.43 -9.35 -22.87
N GLU A 433 -13.26 -8.69 -22.07
CA GLU A 433 -14.71 -8.76 -22.20
C GLU A 433 -15.19 -8.10 -23.50
N ARG A 434 -14.62 -6.95 -23.89
CA ARG A 434 -14.90 -6.31 -25.17
C ARG A 434 -14.51 -7.20 -26.35
N MET A 435 -13.32 -7.78 -26.34
CA MET A 435 -12.86 -8.72 -27.39
C MET A 435 -13.76 -9.95 -27.46
N LYS A 436 -14.25 -10.46 -26.33
CA LYS A 436 -15.23 -11.56 -26.32
C LYS A 436 -16.57 -11.15 -26.93
N ARG A 437 -17.07 -9.94 -26.62
CA ARG A 437 -18.32 -9.43 -27.20
C ARG A 437 -18.18 -9.20 -28.71
N GLU A 438 -17.09 -8.59 -29.16
CA GLU A 438 -16.81 -8.36 -30.59
C GLU A 438 -16.69 -9.70 -31.34
N GLN A 439 -16.01 -10.72 -30.75
CA GLN A 439 -15.96 -12.06 -31.34
C GLN A 439 -17.32 -12.75 -31.38
N THR A 440 -18.18 -12.55 -30.39
CA THR A 440 -19.53 -13.14 -30.36
C THR A 440 -20.44 -12.45 -31.36
N THR A 441 -20.27 -11.17 -31.63
CA THR A 441 -21.04 -10.41 -32.63
C THR A 441 -20.66 -10.84 -34.06
N HIS A 442 -19.36 -10.96 -34.35
CA HIS A 442 -18.91 -11.46 -35.67
C HIS A 442 -19.30 -12.89 -35.94
N LEU A 443 -19.27 -13.80 -34.92
CA LEU A 443 -19.77 -15.17 -35.07
C LEU A 443 -21.28 -15.23 -35.26
N GLY A 444 -22.04 -14.26 -34.83
CA GLY A 444 -23.48 -14.14 -35.06
C GLY A 444 -23.82 -13.64 -36.47
N GLU A 445 -22.98 -12.79 -37.05
CA GLU A 445 -23.16 -12.29 -38.43
C GLU A 445 -22.78 -13.34 -39.47
N ASP A 446 -21.70 -14.12 -39.22
CA ASP A 446 -21.26 -15.23 -40.11
C ASP A 446 -22.20 -16.43 -40.08
N LEU A 447 -23.14 -16.52 -39.15
CA LEU A 447 -24.17 -17.58 -39.08
C LEU A 447 -25.50 -17.18 -39.70
N MET A 448 -25.64 -15.92 -40.18
CA MET A 448 -26.85 -15.41 -40.83
C MET A 448 -26.67 -15.08 -42.31
N GLU A 449 -25.49 -15.32 -42.88
CA GLU A 449 -25.24 -15.43 -44.31
C GLU A 449 -25.17 -16.94 -44.72
#